data_8f746ba976898c36429f1cdc542a3ee8
#
_entry.id   8f746ba976898c36429f1cdc542a3ee8
#
_cell.length_a   1.000
_cell.length_b   1.000
_cell.length_c   1.000
_cell.angle_alpha   90.00
_cell.angle_beta   90.00
_cell.angle_gamma   90.00
#
_symmetry.space_group_name_H-M   'P 1'
#
loop_
_entity.id
_entity.type
_entity.pdbx_description
1 polymer ?
#
loop_
_entity_poly.entity_id
_entity_poly.type
_entity_poly.pdbx_seq_one_letter_code
_entity_poly.pdbx_strand_id
1 'polypeptide(L)'
;MPNRPVPECPAVVASGRTTPFDRSFPPRLRALLNRSSVAPKTLVSPGPSQEELELLVSAALTAPDHVGLRPFRFISIEGAGREQLSRTYMAIKKARDPRTRPEELARTWKKTMRAPCLLAVVARLDWAHPKVPAHEQYITVGGAVLAVLLACQMLGYGGIMLSGSRSRHRLVRNLLEIAPAEEVVGFISIGTPSKPIPPKVRPPPRDFLKTWRGNE
;
A
#
# COMPACT_ATOMS: atom_id res chain seq x y z
N MET A 1 -12.39 3.11 28.60
CA MET A 1 -12.44 3.73 27.26
C MET A 1 -13.73 3.31 26.62
N PRO A 2 -14.65 4.20 26.20
CA PRO A 2 -15.92 3.80 25.63
C PRO A 2 -15.67 3.21 24.23
N ASN A 3 -16.27 2.06 24.02
CA ASN A 3 -16.28 1.28 22.80
C ASN A 3 -16.88 2.14 21.67
N ARG A 4 -16.02 2.70 20.81
CA ARG A 4 -16.47 3.42 19.61
C ARG A 4 -17.01 2.36 18.67
N PRO A 5 -18.27 2.46 18.21
CA PRO A 5 -18.79 1.49 17.25
C PRO A 5 -17.90 1.54 16.00
N VAL A 6 -17.39 0.39 15.60
CA VAL A 6 -16.74 0.21 14.29
C VAL A 6 -17.75 0.67 13.26
N PRO A 7 -17.43 1.66 12.41
CA PRO A 7 -18.37 2.11 11.39
C PRO A 7 -18.72 0.89 10.54
N GLU A 8 -20.02 0.57 10.48
CA GLU A 8 -20.51 -0.45 9.57
C GLU A 8 -20.05 -0.07 8.16
N CYS A 9 -19.29 -0.96 7.53
CA CYS A 9 -18.90 -0.80 6.15
C CYS A 9 -20.20 -0.59 5.35
N PRO A 10 -20.39 0.56 4.69
CA PRO A 10 -21.63 0.82 3.97
C PRO A 10 -21.85 -0.36 3.00
N ALA A 11 -23.00 -1.00 3.16
CA ALA A 11 -23.39 -2.12 2.32
C ALA A 11 -23.27 -1.65 0.87
N VAL A 12 -22.36 -2.28 0.12
CA VAL A 12 -22.21 -2.02 -1.31
C VAL A 12 -23.49 -2.50 -1.97
N VAL A 13 -24.42 -1.60 -2.23
CA VAL A 13 -25.58 -1.87 -3.07
C VAL A 13 -25.05 -2.02 -4.49
N ALA A 14 -24.77 -3.26 -4.87
CA ALA A 14 -24.33 -3.61 -6.20
C ALA A 14 -25.50 -3.47 -7.17
N SER A 15 -25.41 -2.49 -8.06
CA SER A 15 -26.23 -2.48 -9.26
C SER A 15 -25.88 -3.70 -10.13
N GLY A 16 -26.70 -4.72 -10.09
CA GLY A 16 -27.07 -5.64 -11.17
C GLY A 16 -26.03 -6.49 -11.91
N ARG A 17 -24.73 -6.54 -11.51
CA ARG A 17 -23.76 -7.53 -12.04
C ARG A 17 -23.05 -8.21 -10.87
N THR A 18 -23.68 -9.28 -10.39
CA THR A 18 -23.08 -10.18 -9.40
C THR A 18 -21.87 -10.87 -10.02
N THR A 19 -20.68 -10.61 -9.47
CA THR A 19 -19.55 -11.51 -9.70
C THR A 19 -19.92 -12.89 -9.13
N PRO A 20 -19.52 -14.01 -9.77
CA PRO A 20 -19.90 -15.37 -9.33
C PRO A 20 -19.45 -15.71 -7.90
N PHE A 21 -18.75 -14.82 -7.22
CA PHE A 21 -18.18 -15.00 -5.87
C PHE A 21 -19.03 -14.41 -4.72
N ASP A 22 -20.24 -13.88 -4.97
CA ASP A 22 -20.87 -12.96 -4.01
C ASP A 22 -21.75 -13.60 -2.91
N ARG A 23 -22.15 -14.87 -2.98
CA ARG A 23 -23.14 -15.42 -2.05
C ARG A 23 -22.75 -16.68 -1.24
N SER A 24 -21.64 -17.35 -1.56
CA SER A 24 -21.30 -18.65 -0.94
C SER A 24 -20.08 -18.61 0.00
N PHE A 25 -19.36 -17.48 0.13
CA PHE A 25 -18.14 -17.45 0.91
C PHE A 25 -18.32 -16.95 2.34
N PRO A 26 -17.56 -17.49 3.29
CA PRO A 26 -17.52 -16.97 4.66
C PRO A 26 -17.18 -15.45 4.66
N PRO A 27 -17.77 -14.65 5.59
CA PRO A 27 -17.56 -13.19 5.63
C PRO A 27 -16.10 -12.78 5.64
N ARG A 28 -15.24 -13.53 6.35
CA ARG A 28 -13.78 -13.26 6.43
C ARG A 28 -13.09 -13.41 5.08
N LEU A 29 -13.43 -14.45 4.31
CA LEU A 29 -12.88 -14.66 2.97
C LEU A 29 -13.41 -13.62 1.98
N ARG A 30 -14.65 -13.19 2.14
CA ARG A 30 -15.27 -12.13 1.33
C ARG A 30 -14.50 -10.81 1.45
N ALA A 31 -14.06 -10.45 2.67
CA ALA A 31 -13.24 -9.25 2.89
C ALA A 31 -11.93 -9.30 2.08
N LEU A 32 -11.26 -10.46 2.06
CA LEU A 32 -10.06 -10.67 1.25
C LEU A 32 -10.34 -10.55 -0.26
N LEU A 33 -11.37 -11.24 -0.75
CA LEU A 33 -11.71 -11.28 -2.18
C LEU A 33 -12.17 -9.93 -2.72
N ASN A 34 -12.81 -9.10 -1.89
CA ASN A 34 -13.27 -7.76 -2.24
C ASN A 34 -12.18 -6.68 -2.09
N ARG A 35 -10.95 -7.04 -1.66
CA ARG A 35 -9.88 -6.07 -1.54
C ARG A 35 -9.63 -5.34 -2.87
N SER A 36 -9.69 -4.04 -2.83
CA SER A 36 -9.43 -3.17 -3.99
C SER A 36 -8.57 -1.98 -3.61
N SER A 37 -7.68 -1.57 -4.51
CA SER A 37 -6.91 -0.34 -4.35
C SER A 37 -7.80 0.88 -4.59
N VAL A 38 -7.68 1.88 -3.72
CA VAL A 38 -8.43 3.14 -3.78
C VAL A 38 -7.50 4.27 -4.19
N ALA A 39 -7.82 4.93 -5.30
CA ALA A 39 -6.96 5.98 -5.83
C ALA A 39 -6.80 7.16 -4.84
N PRO A 40 -5.61 7.77 -4.69
CA PRO A 40 -5.37 8.83 -3.70
C PRO A 40 -6.30 10.04 -3.86
N LYS A 41 -6.83 10.28 -5.06
CA LYS A 41 -7.78 11.38 -5.32
C LYS A 41 -9.16 11.19 -4.68
N THR A 42 -9.48 9.98 -4.24
CA THR A 42 -10.73 9.62 -3.57
C THR A 42 -10.53 9.27 -2.09
N LEU A 43 -9.33 9.45 -1.57
CA LEU A 43 -9.02 9.30 -0.15
C LEU A 43 -9.13 10.66 0.53
N VAL A 44 -9.98 10.76 1.54
CA VAL A 44 -10.23 11.98 2.33
C VAL A 44 -9.99 11.70 3.80
N SER A 45 -9.93 12.76 4.62
CA SER A 45 -9.88 12.65 6.08
C SER A 45 -11.16 12.01 6.63
N PRO A 46 -11.06 11.30 7.79
CA PRO A 46 -9.84 11.06 8.53
C PRO A 46 -8.95 9.96 7.90
N GLY A 47 -7.65 10.02 8.21
CA GLY A 47 -6.75 8.89 8.07
C GLY A 47 -6.73 8.06 9.36
N PRO A 48 -5.94 6.96 9.41
CA PRO A 48 -5.76 6.16 10.60
C PRO A 48 -5.11 6.99 11.72
N SER A 49 -5.52 6.73 12.97
CA SER A 49 -4.86 7.24 14.17
C SER A 49 -3.48 6.56 14.35
N GLN A 50 -2.69 7.05 15.32
CA GLN A 50 -1.41 6.42 15.65
C GLN A 50 -1.59 4.96 16.09
N GLU A 51 -2.59 4.69 16.94
CA GLU A 51 -2.90 3.32 17.39
C GLU A 51 -3.33 2.43 16.21
N GLU A 52 -4.13 2.96 15.29
CA GLU A 52 -4.53 2.22 14.09
C GLU A 52 -3.33 1.99 13.14
N LEU A 53 -2.37 2.94 13.04
CA LEU A 53 -1.13 2.72 12.30
C LEU A 53 -0.31 1.57 12.90
N GLU A 54 -0.25 1.47 14.22
CA GLU A 54 0.41 0.36 14.91
C GLU A 54 -0.30 -0.98 14.64
N LEU A 55 -1.63 -0.99 14.57
CA LEU A 55 -2.39 -2.18 14.14
C LEU A 55 -2.08 -2.56 12.69
N LEU A 56 -1.96 -1.59 11.78
CA LEU A 56 -1.56 -1.84 10.40
C LEU A 56 -0.16 -2.47 10.31
N VAL A 57 0.79 -1.97 11.09
CA VAL A 57 2.15 -2.52 11.17
C VAL A 57 2.14 -3.91 11.82
N SER A 58 1.32 -4.12 12.86
CA SER A 58 1.13 -5.44 13.48
C SER A 58 0.60 -6.46 12.48
N ALA A 59 -0.35 -6.05 11.61
CA ALA A 59 -0.79 -6.90 10.51
C ALA A 59 0.34 -7.22 9.53
N ALA A 60 1.20 -6.26 9.21
CA ALA A 60 2.37 -6.50 8.34
C ALA A 60 3.33 -7.53 8.92
N LEU A 61 3.50 -7.58 10.25
CA LEU A 61 4.36 -8.54 10.94
C LEU A 61 3.85 -9.99 10.86
N THR A 62 2.63 -10.22 10.37
CA THR A 62 2.09 -11.57 10.09
C THR A 62 2.49 -12.11 8.71
N ALA A 63 3.19 -11.34 7.89
CA ALA A 63 3.66 -11.82 6.59
C ALA A 63 4.56 -13.06 6.76
N PRO A 64 4.41 -14.08 5.88
CA PRO A 64 5.32 -15.22 5.89
C PRO A 64 6.77 -14.75 5.75
N ASP A 65 7.61 -15.16 6.70
CA ASP A 65 8.98 -14.66 6.82
C ASP A 65 9.92 -15.80 7.20
N HIS A 66 10.74 -16.22 6.25
CA HIS A 66 11.70 -17.30 6.46
C HIS A 66 12.75 -16.85 7.49
N VAL A 67 12.89 -17.61 8.56
CA VAL A 67 13.74 -17.39 9.75
C VAL A 67 13.49 -16.07 10.51
N GLY A 68 12.39 -15.36 10.23
CA GLY A 68 12.02 -14.16 10.96
C GLY A 68 12.93 -12.95 10.73
N LEU A 69 13.41 -12.76 9.49
CA LEU A 69 14.30 -11.65 9.11
C LEU A 69 13.67 -10.28 9.21
N ARG A 70 12.35 -10.18 9.06
CA ARG A 70 11.59 -8.93 9.00
C ARG A 70 12.24 -7.92 8.04
N PRO A 71 12.34 -8.28 6.73
CA PRO A 71 13.12 -7.52 5.76
C PRO A 71 12.40 -6.24 5.30
N PHE A 72 11.67 -5.60 6.20
CA PHE A 72 10.92 -4.39 5.91
C PHE A 72 10.78 -3.48 7.13
N ARG A 73 10.54 -2.22 6.88
CA ARG A 73 10.04 -1.22 7.83
C ARG A 73 9.14 -0.21 7.12
N PHE A 74 8.36 0.51 7.90
CA PHE A 74 7.51 1.59 7.41
C PHE A 74 7.98 2.92 7.99
N ILE A 75 7.80 4.02 7.21
CA ILE A 75 8.02 5.38 7.67
C ILE A 75 6.71 6.13 7.47
N SER A 76 6.07 6.60 8.54
CA SER A 76 4.96 7.55 8.45
C SER A 76 5.51 8.92 8.08
N ILE A 77 4.94 9.52 7.01
CA ILE A 77 5.38 10.81 6.51
C ILE A 77 4.26 11.82 6.77
N GLU A 78 4.49 12.69 7.73
CA GLU A 78 3.49 13.61 8.27
C GLU A 78 3.98 15.07 8.25
N GLY A 79 3.06 16.00 8.42
CA GLY A 79 3.36 17.42 8.61
C GLY A 79 4.39 17.98 7.63
N ALA A 80 5.43 18.62 8.15
CA ALA A 80 6.52 19.20 7.37
C ALA A 80 7.27 18.17 6.50
N GLY A 81 7.34 16.89 6.91
CA GLY A 81 7.96 15.82 6.12
C GLY A 81 7.25 15.59 4.79
N ARG A 82 5.90 15.71 4.76
CA ARG A 82 5.15 15.62 3.50
C ARG A 82 5.43 16.78 2.56
N GLU A 83 5.57 17.98 3.09
CA GLU A 83 5.95 19.13 2.29
C GLU A 83 7.35 18.97 1.72
N GLN A 84 8.32 18.53 2.54
CA GLN A 84 9.69 18.25 2.09
C GLN A 84 9.72 17.19 0.99
N LEU A 85 8.97 16.10 1.14
CA LEU A 85 8.84 15.07 0.10
C LEU A 85 8.23 15.64 -1.19
N SER A 86 7.23 16.51 -1.06
CA SER A 86 6.59 17.17 -2.20
C SER A 86 7.57 18.09 -2.93
N ARG A 87 8.32 18.92 -2.20
CA ARG A 87 9.38 19.80 -2.76
C ARG A 87 10.45 18.96 -3.45
N THR A 88 10.85 17.84 -2.84
CA THR A 88 11.83 16.92 -3.43
C THR A 88 11.32 16.34 -4.75
N TYR A 89 10.06 15.91 -4.83
CA TYR A 89 9.47 15.44 -6.09
C TYR A 89 9.37 16.52 -7.17
N MET A 90 9.09 17.75 -6.76
CA MET A 90 9.11 18.89 -7.69
C MET A 90 10.51 19.17 -8.23
N ALA A 91 11.53 19.14 -7.36
CA ALA A 91 12.93 19.31 -7.74
C ALA A 91 13.40 18.20 -8.71
N ILE A 92 13.08 16.94 -8.42
CA ILE A 92 13.37 15.79 -9.30
C ILE A 92 12.71 16.00 -10.68
N LYS A 93 11.44 16.43 -10.70
CA LYS A 93 10.72 16.67 -11.94
C LYS A 93 11.37 17.79 -12.76
N LYS A 94 11.71 18.92 -12.12
CA LYS A 94 12.34 20.06 -12.77
C LYS A 94 13.75 19.75 -13.26
N ALA A 95 14.52 18.95 -12.51
CA ALA A 95 15.85 18.50 -12.94
C ALA A 95 15.79 17.59 -14.17
N ARG A 96 14.75 16.75 -14.27
CA ARG A 96 14.53 15.88 -15.44
C ARG A 96 14.08 16.67 -16.68
N ASP A 97 13.27 17.70 -16.47
CA ASP A 97 12.78 18.58 -17.54
C ASP A 97 12.76 20.02 -17.05
N PRO A 98 13.81 20.81 -17.38
CA PRO A 98 13.89 22.23 -17.00
C PRO A 98 12.75 23.10 -17.54
N ARG A 99 12.05 22.65 -18.60
CA ARG A 99 10.88 23.33 -19.19
C ARG A 99 9.56 23.01 -18.48
N THR A 100 9.61 22.22 -17.38
CA THR A 100 8.41 21.90 -16.60
C THR A 100 7.69 23.16 -16.17
N ARG A 101 6.43 23.29 -16.52
CA ARG A 101 5.58 24.44 -16.23
C ARG A 101 5.18 24.50 -14.75
N PRO A 102 4.94 25.71 -14.19
CA PRO A 102 4.50 25.87 -12.80
C PRO A 102 3.27 25.03 -12.42
N GLU A 103 2.29 24.92 -13.34
CA GLU A 103 1.07 24.15 -13.11
C GLU A 103 1.34 22.64 -12.94
N GLU A 104 2.37 22.14 -13.62
CA GLU A 104 2.77 20.74 -13.48
C GLU A 104 3.49 20.46 -12.16
N LEU A 105 4.27 21.43 -11.67
CA LEU A 105 4.85 21.37 -10.35
C LEU A 105 3.77 21.44 -9.26
N ALA A 106 2.80 22.35 -9.42
CA ALA A 106 1.64 22.43 -8.53
C ALA A 106 0.82 21.12 -8.50
N ARG A 107 0.65 20.45 -9.65
CA ARG A 107 0.03 19.11 -9.71
C ARG A 107 0.86 18.05 -8.96
N THR A 108 2.18 18.13 -9.02
CA THR A 108 3.08 17.22 -8.28
C THR A 108 2.91 17.41 -6.78
N TRP A 109 2.90 18.67 -6.32
CA TRP A 109 2.60 19.04 -4.93
C TRP A 109 1.26 18.45 -4.48
N LYS A 110 0.17 18.79 -5.18
CA LYS A 110 -1.18 18.31 -4.85
C LYS A 110 -1.28 16.79 -4.79
N LYS A 111 -0.56 16.05 -5.66
CA LYS A 111 -0.57 14.57 -5.65
C LYS A 111 0.06 14.00 -4.38
N THR A 112 1.14 14.58 -3.89
CA THR A 112 1.83 14.12 -2.67
C THR A 112 1.00 14.40 -1.42
N MET A 113 0.23 15.49 -1.41
CA MET A 113 -0.58 15.94 -0.27
C MET A 113 -1.99 15.32 -0.19
N ARG A 114 -2.41 14.55 -1.19
CA ARG A 114 -3.83 14.12 -1.33
C ARG A 114 -4.34 13.24 -0.21
N ALA A 115 -3.66 12.12 0.06
CA ALA A 115 -4.14 11.17 1.04
C ALA A 115 -3.86 11.67 2.47
N PRO A 116 -4.75 11.46 3.43
CA PRO A 116 -4.52 11.84 4.83
C PRO A 116 -3.27 11.21 5.43
N CYS A 117 -3.01 9.94 5.13
CA CYS A 117 -1.85 9.21 5.61
C CYS A 117 -1.00 8.73 4.44
N LEU A 118 0.33 8.78 4.62
CA LEU A 118 1.32 8.30 3.66
C LEU A 118 2.42 7.53 4.38
N LEU A 119 2.52 6.23 4.07
CA LEU A 119 3.58 5.36 4.57
C LEU A 119 4.58 5.07 3.46
N ALA A 120 5.86 5.31 3.69
CA ALA A 120 6.90 4.73 2.86
C ALA A 120 7.13 3.27 3.26
N VAL A 121 7.21 2.40 2.27
CA VAL A 121 7.59 0.98 2.45
C VAL A 121 9.07 0.86 2.12
N VAL A 122 9.85 0.45 3.09
CA VAL A 122 11.30 0.28 2.96
C VAL A 122 11.63 -1.19 3.07
N ALA A 123 12.28 -1.75 2.05
CA ALA A 123 12.89 -3.07 2.12
C ALA A 123 14.28 -2.96 2.77
N ARG A 124 14.60 -3.90 3.65
CA ARG A 124 15.87 -4.04 4.38
C ARG A 124 16.43 -5.42 4.07
N LEU A 125 17.04 -5.55 2.90
CA LEU A 125 17.47 -6.85 2.40
C LEU A 125 18.88 -7.21 2.91
N ASP A 126 19.01 -8.42 3.39
CA ASP A 126 20.31 -9.06 3.61
C ASP A 126 20.68 -9.84 2.35
N TRP A 127 21.49 -9.19 1.49
CA TRP A 127 21.93 -9.77 0.22
C TRP A 127 22.92 -10.93 0.38
N ALA A 128 23.58 -11.01 1.53
CA ALA A 128 24.58 -12.03 1.85
C ALA A 128 24.03 -13.16 2.73
N HIS A 129 22.72 -13.15 3.03
CA HIS A 129 22.12 -14.14 3.92
C HIS A 129 22.29 -15.56 3.39
N PRO A 130 22.89 -16.49 4.17
CA PRO A 130 23.30 -17.81 3.66
C PRO A 130 22.13 -18.73 3.31
N LYS A 131 20.95 -18.50 3.86
CA LYS A 131 19.78 -19.38 3.71
C LYS A 131 18.58 -18.72 3.01
N VAL A 132 18.47 -17.39 3.04
CA VAL A 132 17.29 -16.68 2.54
C VAL A 132 17.69 -15.73 1.43
N PRO A 133 17.54 -16.12 0.18
CA PRO A 133 17.91 -15.29 -0.95
C PRO A 133 17.00 -14.05 -1.07
N ALA A 134 17.45 -13.01 -1.73
CA ALA A 134 16.77 -11.72 -1.82
C ALA A 134 15.33 -11.81 -2.37
N HIS A 135 15.05 -12.74 -3.28
CA HIS A 135 13.69 -12.89 -3.84
C HIS A 135 12.67 -13.37 -2.78
N GLU A 136 13.08 -14.25 -1.85
CA GLU A 136 12.22 -14.66 -0.73
C GLU A 136 11.95 -13.48 0.22
N GLN A 137 12.98 -12.67 0.48
CA GLN A 137 12.83 -11.46 1.30
C GLN A 137 11.84 -10.47 0.66
N TYR A 138 11.89 -10.28 -0.67
CA TYR A 138 10.89 -9.47 -1.38
C TYR A 138 9.48 -10.05 -1.33
N ILE A 139 9.33 -11.39 -1.34
CA ILE A 139 8.01 -12.03 -1.14
C ILE A 139 7.45 -11.65 0.23
N THR A 140 8.26 -11.69 1.29
CA THR A 140 7.88 -11.23 2.62
C THR A 140 7.47 -9.75 2.63
N VAL A 141 8.24 -8.87 1.98
CA VAL A 141 7.88 -7.44 1.83
C VAL A 141 6.54 -7.27 1.12
N GLY A 142 6.30 -8.03 0.04
CA GLY A 142 5.02 -8.04 -0.68
C GLY A 142 3.86 -8.53 0.19
N GLY A 143 4.09 -9.57 0.99
CA GLY A 143 3.14 -10.07 2.00
C GLY A 143 2.79 -9.00 3.04
N ALA A 144 3.80 -8.30 3.57
CA ALA A 144 3.60 -7.21 4.54
C ALA A 144 2.76 -6.06 3.95
N VAL A 145 3.03 -5.65 2.71
CA VAL A 145 2.22 -4.65 1.99
C VAL A 145 0.78 -5.10 1.83
N LEU A 146 0.57 -6.37 1.44
CA LEU A 146 -0.79 -6.92 1.30
C LEU A 146 -1.53 -6.92 2.64
N ALA A 147 -0.86 -7.33 3.72
CA ALA A 147 -1.44 -7.35 5.06
C ALA A 147 -1.86 -5.95 5.53
N VAL A 148 -1.02 -4.91 5.33
CA VAL A 148 -1.38 -3.50 5.60
C VAL A 148 -2.63 -3.09 4.81
N LEU A 149 -2.68 -3.39 3.51
CA LEU A 149 -3.82 -2.99 2.67
C LEU A 149 -5.12 -3.73 3.03
N LEU A 150 -5.03 -4.97 3.50
CA LEU A 150 -6.17 -5.72 4.03
C LEU A 150 -6.64 -5.15 5.36
N ALA A 151 -5.72 -4.89 6.28
CA ALA A 151 -6.04 -4.30 7.57
C ALA A 151 -6.65 -2.89 7.40
N CYS A 152 -6.15 -2.06 6.48
CA CYS A 152 -6.79 -0.80 6.10
C CYS A 152 -8.27 -0.99 5.75
N GLN A 153 -8.57 -1.97 4.88
CA GLN A 153 -9.95 -2.25 4.47
C GLN A 153 -10.81 -2.74 5.64
N MET A 154 -10.26 -3.59 6.52
CA MET A 154 -10.97 -4.10 7.70
C MET A 154 -11.28 -2.99 8.72
N LEU A 155 -10.44 -1.96 8.78
CA LEU A 155 -10.66 -0.75 9.59
C LEU A 155 -11.55 0.30 8.90
N GLY A 156 -12.08 0.01 7.69
CA GLY A 156 -12.93 0.94 6.93
C GLY A 156 -12.17 1.97 6.10
N TYR A 157 -10.84 1.90 6.03
CA TYR A 157 -10.00 2.77 5.20
C TYR A 157 -9.84 2.23 3.79
N GLY A 158 -9.61 3.12 2.84
CA GLY A 158 -9.07 2.80 1.53
C GLY A 158 -7.56 2.91 1.52
N GLY A 159 -6.90 2.05 0.75
CA GLY A 159 -5.46 2.10 0.60
C GLY A 159 -5.00 1.74 -0.81
N ILE A 160 -3.85 2.28 -1.19
CA ILE A 160 -3.16 1.92 -2.44
C ILE A 160 -1.66 2.04 -2.26
N MET A 161 -0.93 1.04 -2.72
CA MET A 161 0.51 1.14 -2.89
C MET A 161 0.84 1.71 -4.27
N LEU A 162 1.69 2.70 -4.30
CA LEU A 162 2.24 3.32 -5.50
C LEU A 162 3.76 3.24 -5.47
N SER A 163 4.33 2.71 -6.52
CA SER A 163 5.77 2.68 -6.75
C SER A 163 6.11 3.45 -8.02
N GLY A 164 7.36 3.79 -8.21
CA GLY A 164 7.82 4.46 -9.42
C GLY A 164 9.27 4.92 -9.29
N SER A 165 9.89 5.29 -10.39
CA SER A 165 11.31 5.67 -10.43
C SER A 165 11.69 6.79 -9.46
N ARG A 166 10.74 7.68 -9.13
CA ARG A 166 10.97 8.78 -8.18
C ARG A 166 11.15 8.32 -6.74
N SER A 167 10.49 7.21 -6.32
CA SER A 167 10.64 6.69 -4.95
C SER A 167 12.07 6.20 -4.66
N ARG A 168 12.77 5.72 -5.70
CA ARG A 168 14.15 5.24 -5.62
C ARG A 168 15.20 6.33 -5.87
N HIS A 169 14.77 7.58 -6.16
CA HIS A 169 15.70 8.66 -6.47
C HIS A 169 16.54 9.03 -5.25
N ARG A 170 17.85 9.30 -5.47
CA ARG A 170 18.80 9.60 -4.38
C ARG A 170 18.33 10.71 -3.42
N LEU A 171 17.66 11.75 -3.93
CA LEU A 171 17.12 12.82 -3.10
C LEU A 171 16.02 12.33 -2.14
N VAL A 172 15.21 11.36 -2.54
CA VAL A 172 14.19 10.75 -1.67
C VAL A 172 14.85 9.83 -0.65
N ARG A 173 15.86 9.07 -1.07
CA ARG A 173 16.64 8.23 -0.15
C ARG A 173 17.30 9.08 0.95
N ASN A 174 17.94 10.17 0.57
CA ASN A 174 18.59 11.10 1.51
C ASN A 174 17.55 11.75 2.45
N LEU A 175 16.40 12.21 1.90
CA LEU A 175 15.34 12.82 2.70
C LEU A 175 14.77 11.88 3.77
N LEU A 176 14.62 10.59 3.42
CA LEU A 176 14.04 9.57 4.30
C LEU A 176 15.11 8.78 5.07
N GLU A 177 16.37 9.21 5.00
CA GLU A 177 17.51 8.59 5.69
C GLU A 177 17.60 7.08 5.42
N ILE A 178 17.48 6.72 4.14
CA ILE A 178 17.50 5.32 3.70
C ILE A 178 18.95 4.83 3.65
N ALA A 179 19.26 3.83 4.46
CA ALA A 179 20.58 3.23 4.54
C ALA A 179 21.03 2.61 3.20
N PRO A 180 22.34 2.44 2.95
CA PRO A 180 22.83 1.87 1.69
C PRO A 180 22.22 0.51 1.32
N ALA A 181 22.00 -0.35 2.32
CA ALA A 181 21.39 -1.68 2.15
C ALA A 181 19.86 -1.66 2.08
N GLU A 182 19.22 -0.50 2.24
CA GLU A 182 17.77 -0.35 2.20
C GLU A 182 17.28 0.20 0.86
N GLU A 183 16.03 -0.10 0.51
CA GLU A 183 15.37 0.40 -0.69
C GLU A 183 13.95 0.88 -0.39
N VAL A 184 13.56 2.05 -0.90
CA VAL A 184 12.17 2.48 -0.91
C VAL A 184 11.42 1.74 -1.99
N VAL A 185 10.62 0.75 -1.61
CA VAL A 185 9.83 -0.08 -2.54
C VAL A 185 8.66 0.74 -3.12
N GLY A 186 8.08 1.61 -2.31
CA GLY A 186 6.99 2.49 -2.73
C GLY A 186 6.33 3.19 -1.54
N PHE A 187 5.17 3.77 -1.79
CA PHE A 187 4.39 4.50 -0.79
C PHE A 187 2.97 3.96 -0.73
N ILE A 188 2.45 3.74 0.46
CA ILE A 188 1.04 3.41 0.69
C ILE A 188 0.32 4.70 1.07
N SER A 189 -0.66 5.10 0.26
CA SER A 189 -1.60 6.19 0.57
C SER A 189 -2.82 5.59 1.24
N ILE A 190 -3.23 6.13 2.40
CA ILE A 190 -4.35 5.64 3.20
C ILE A 190 -5.27 6.81 3.56
N GLY A 191 -6.56 6.56 3.64
CA GLY A 191 -7.58 7.51 4.07
C GLY A 191 -8.98 6.94 3.93
N THR A 192 -9.98 7.71 4.34
CA THR A 192 -11.38 7.34 4.19
C THR A 192 -11.80 7.44 2.73
N PRO A 193 -12.40 6.40 2.13
CA PRO A 193 -12.92 6.49 0.77
C PRO A 193 -14.08 7.49 0.69
N SER A 194 -13.99 8.50 -0.17
CA SER A 194 -15.05 9.49 -0.39
C SER A 194 -16.22 8.96 -1.23
N LYS A 195 -16.09 7.78 -1.78
CA LYS A 195 -17.12 7.11 -2.61
C LYS A 195 -17.04 5.60 -2.36
N PRO A 196 -18.16 4.86 -2.52
CA PRO A 196 -18.14 3.41 -2.50
C PRO A 196 -17.08 2.85 -3.46
N ILE A 197 -16.38 1.82 -3.01
CA ILE A 197 -15.36 1.16 -3.81
C ILE A 197 -16.06 0.16 -4.73
N PRO A 198 -16.04 0.36 -6.05
CA PRO A 198 -16.69 -0.57 -6.94
C PRO A 198 -15.99 -1.94 -6.92
N PRO A 199 -16.74 -3.04 -6.95
CA PRO A 199 -16.16 -4.37 -7.06
C PRO A 199 -15.36 -4.49 -8.36
N LYS A 200 -14.21 -5.16 -8.28
CA LYS A 200 -13.37 -5.43 -9.45
C LYS A 200 -13.70 -6.79 -10.05
N VAL A 201 -13.96 -6.82 -11.34
CA VAL A 201 -13.98 -8.07 -12.10
C VAL A 201 -12.58 -8.67 -12.08
N ARG A 202 -12.47 -9.93 -11.70
CA ARG A 202 -11.22 -10.68 -11.72
C ARG A 202 -11.31 -11.79 -12.76
N PRO A 203 -10.19 -12.19 -13.36
CA PRO A 203 -10.18 -13.34 -14.26
C PRO A 203 -10.56 -14.62 -13.50
N PRO A 204 -11.06 -15.62 -14.19
CA PRO A 204 -11.46 -16.88 -13.56
C PRO A 204 -10.23 -17.62 -12.98
N PRO A 205 -10.34 -18.18 -11.77
CA PRO A 205 -9.21 -18.86 -11.10
C PRO A 205 -8.60 -20.00 -11.92
N ARG A 206 -9.38 -20.68 -12.76
CA ARG A 206 -8.90 -21.76 -13.65
C ARG A 206 -7.78 -21.32 -14.61
N ASP A 207 -7.67 -20.02 -14.92
CA ASP A 207 -6.63 -19.52 -15.80
C ASP A 207 -5.28 -19.44 -15.07
N PHE A 208 -5.27 -19.55 -13.74
CA PHE A 208 -4.10 -19.43 -12.86
C PHE A 208 -3.81 -20.71 -12.07
N LEU A 209 -4.64 -21.74 -12.21
CA LEU A 209 -4.49 -23.00 -11.51
C LEU A 209 -4.36 -24.13 -12.52
N LYS A 210 -3.26 -24.87 -12.48
CA LYS A 210 -3.04 -26.10 -13.25
C LYS A 210 -2.77 -27.25 -12.31
N THR A 211 -3.37 -28.41 -12.59
CA THR A 211 -3.04 -29.65 -11.89
C THR A 211 -1.92 -30.37 -12.63
N TRP A 212 -0.83 -30.63 -11.95
CA TRP A 212 0.22 -31.50 -12.46
C TRP A 212 0.08 -32.87 -11.83
N ARG A 213 0.05 -33.92 -12.65
CA ARG A 213 -0.12 -35.34 -12.22
C ARG A 213 1.11 -36.21 -12.49
N GLY A 214 2.24 -35.60 -12.77
CA GLY A 214 3.44 -36.30 -13.19
C GLY A 214 3.55 -36.40 -14.72
N ASN A 215 4.67 -36.94 -15.19
CA ASN A 215 4.83 -37.34 -16.59
C ASN A 215 4.40 -38.80 -16.69
N GLU A 216 3.51 -39.14 -17.67
CA GLU A 216 3.22 -40.53 -18.06
C GLU A 216 4.40 -41.13 -18.77
#